data_1864375cc8c8d046cba53b1aa0f95958
#
_entry.id   1864375cc8c8d046cba53b1aa0f95958
#
_cell.length_a   1.000
_cell.length_b   1.000
_cell.length_c   1.000
_cell.angle_alpha   90.00
_cell.angle_beta   90.00
_cell.angle_gamma   90.00
#
_symmetry.space_group_name_H-M   'P 1'
#
loop_
_entity.id
_entity.type
_entity.pdbx_description
1 polymer ?
#
loop_
_entity_poly.entity_id
_entity_poly.type
_entity_poly.pdbx_seq_one_letter_code
_entity_poly.pdbx_strand_id
1 'polypeptide(L)'
;LQPYTDKTLEAMAREGVKSVQVICPGFSADCLETLEEIAMENREVFLEAGGERYEYIPCLNAEAGHIDMLAGLVTQHTQGWGHSTEDPARIRERALAIGAAQ
;
A
#
# COMPACT_ATOMS: atom_id res chain seq x y z
N LEU A 1 -4.69 14.16 -7.69
CA LEU A 1 -5.11 14.84 -6.47
C LEU A 1 -4.09 15.90 -6.08
N GLN A 2 -4.55 17.04 -5.62
CA GLN A 2 -3.67 18.11 -5.12
C GLN A 2 -3.90 18.29 -3.61
N PRO A 3 -2.85 18.74 -2.87
CA PRO A 3 -1.51 19.05 -3.35
C PRO A 3 -0.70 17.82 -3.73
N TYR A 4 0.27 17.96 -4.65
CA TYR A 4 1.22 16.90 -4.99
C TYR A 4 2.28 16.78 -3.91
N THR A 5 2.67 15.53 -3.58
CA THR A 5 3.59 15.25 -2.47
C THR A 5 4.98 15.86 -2.70
N ASP A 6 5.54 15.68 -3.90
CA ASP A 6 6.82 16.25 -4.30
C ASP A 6 6.86 17.78 -4.14
N LYS A 7 5.84 18.47 -4.62
CA LYS A 7 5.71 19.94 -4.53
C LYS A 7 5.52 20.42 -3.10
N THR A 8 4.81 19.64 -2.29
CA THR A 8 4.62 19.96 -0.87
C THR A 8 5.93 19.83 -0.10
N LEU A 9 6.69 18.76 -0.32
CA LEU A 9 7.98 18.54 0.30
C LEU A 9 9.02 19.60 -0.11
N GLU A 10 9.05 19.95 -1.39
CA GLU A 10 9.90 21.02 -1.90
C GLU A 10 9.58 22.38 -1.22
N ALA A 11 8.30 22.73 -1.11
CA ALA A 11 7.87 23.96 -0.45
C ALA A 11 8.22 23.96 1.04
N MET A 12 7.96 22.86 1.75
CA MET A 12 8.30 22.72 3.17
C MET A 12 9.80 22.94 3.43
N ALA A 13 10.65 22.34 2.62
CA ALA A 13 12.10 22.53 2.74
C ALA A 13 12.51 23.98 2.50
N ARG A 14 11.97 24.65 1.48
CA ARG A 14 12.22 26.06 1.19
C ARG A 14 11.71 26.98 2.29
N GLU A 15 10.65 26.64 2.99
CA GLU A 15 10.10 27.37 4.14
C GLU A 15 10.88 27.11 5.44
N GLY A 16 11.93 26.27 5.39
CA GLY A 16 12.84 26.05 6.52
C GLY A 16 12.57 24.78 7.32
N VAL A 17 11.68 23.89 6.86
CA VAL A 17 11.53 22.56 7.48
C VAL A 17 12.76 21.73 7.19
N LYS A 18 13.45 21.28 8.25
CA LYS A 18 14.73 20.59 8.15
C LYS A 18 14.62 19.07 8.20
N SER A 19 13.56 18.55 8.81
CA SER A 19 13.40 17.11 9.00
C SER A 19 11.95 16.71 8.78
N VAL A 20 11.74 15.62 8.04
CA VAL A 20 10.43 15.02 7.81
C VAL A 20 10.48 13.51 7.98
N GLN A 21 9.37 12.94 8.44
CA GLN A 21 9.08 11.52 8.36
C GLN A 21 7.86 11.34 7.47
N VAL A 22 7.93 10.41 6.53
CA VAL A 22 6.86 10.16 5.56
C VAL A 22 6.33 8.75 5.74
N ILE A 23 5.02 8.62 5.83
CA ILE A 23 4.29 7.37 5.93
C ILE A 23 3.23 7.30 4.82
N CYS A 24 3.04 6.12 4.25
CA CYS A 24 2.04 5.85 3.22
C CYS A 24 0.89 5.00 3.76
N PRO A 25 -0.07 5.57 4.52
CA PRO A 25 -1.09 4.78 5.22
C PRO A 25 -2.11 4.11 4.29
N GLY A 26 -2.17 4.53 3.03
CA GLY A 26 -3.02 3.91 2.00
C GLY A 26 -2.44 2.62 1.41
N PHE A 27 -1.20 2.26 1.76
CA PHE A 27 -0.52 1.08 1.25
C PHE A 27 -0.31 0.05 2.36
N SER A 28 -0.86 -1.13 2.18
CA SER A 28 -0.69 -2.27 3.08
C SER A 28 0.70 -2.90 2.97
N ALA A 29 1.29 -2.86 1.77
CA ALA A 29 2.61 -3.35 1.47
C ALA A 29 3.38 -2.34 0.61
N ASP A 30 4.70 -2.34 0.74
CA ASP A 30 5.56 -1.54 -0.12
C ASP A 30 5.48 -2.00 -1.58
N CYS A 31 5.53 -1.04 -2.48
CA CYS A 31 5.47 -1.22 -3.92
C CYS A 31 6.40 -0.22 -4.60
N LEU A 32 6.38 -0.18 -5.92
CA LEU A 32 7.21 0.73 -6.68
C LEU A 32 6.96 2.21 -6.30
N GLU A 33 5.69 2.58 -6.14
CA GLU A 33 5.28 3.93 -5.77
C GLU A 33 5.82 4.34 -4.39
N THR A 34 5.84 3.43 -3.42
CA THR A 34 6.33 3.76 -2.09
C THR A 34 7.86 3.74 -2.01
N LEU A 35 8.53 2.82 -2.70
CA LEU A 35 9.97 2.63 -2.62
C LEU A 35 10.75 3.55 -3.57
N GLU A 36 10.26 3.76 -4.78
CA GLU A 36 10.93 4.62 -5.76
C GLU A 36 10.46 6.08 -5.60
N GLU A 37 9.17 6.35 -5.78
CA GLU A 37 8.68 7.74 -5.78
C GLU A 37 8.77 8.39 -4.40
N ILE A 38 8.29 7.70 -3.34
CA ILE A 38 8.23 8.30 -2.00
C ILE A 38 9.56 8.17 -1.25
N ALA A 39 10.14 6.97 -1.19
CA ALA A 39 11.35 6.77 -0.38
C ALA A 39 12.63 7.27 -1.06
N MET A 40 12.69 7.31 -2.38
CA MET A 40 13.89 7.75 -3.12
C MET A 40 13.72 9.13 -3.75
N GLU A 41 12.84 9.29 -4.75
CA GLU A 41 12.71 10.54 -5.49
C GLU A 41 12.27 11.71 -4.61
N ASN A 42 11.24 11.54 -3.79
CA ASN A 42 10.78 12.61 -2.90
C ASN A 42 11.81 12.95 -1.81
N ARG A 43 12.64 11.99 -1.41
CA ARG A 43 13.79 12.25 -0.53
C ARG A 43 14.79 13.19 -1.20
N GLU A 44 15.13 12.93 -2.45
CA GLU A 44 16.04 13.77 -3.23
C GLU A 44 15.48 15.19 -3.37
N VAL A 45 14.22 15.32 -3.78
CA VAL A 45 13.53 16.61 -3.90
C VAL A 45 13.59 17.41 -2.59
N PHE A 46 13.31 16.77 -1.46
CA PHE A 46 13.32 17.44 -0.15
C PHE A 46 14.72 17.91 0.25
N LEU A 47 15.73 17.04 0.09
CA LEU A 47 17.11 17.38 0.45
C LEU A 47 17.70 18.46 -0.46
N GLU A 48 17.48 18.40 -1.76
CA GLU A 48 17.93 19.41 -2.72
C GLU A 48 17.27 20.78 -2.47
N ALA A 49 16.03 20.80 -1.99
CA ALA A 49 15.33 22.04 -1.64
C ALA A 49 15.79 22.68 -0.31
N GLY A 50 16.70 22.04 0.42
CA GLY A 50 17.29 22.56 1.67
C GLY A 50 16.87 21.80 2.93
N GLY A 51 16.15 20.69 2.81
CA GLY A 51 15.93 19.75 3.91
C GLY A 51 17.22 19.06 4.34
N GLU A 52 17.26 18.54 5.56
CA GLU A 52 18.48 17.92 6.13
C GLU A 52 18.25 16.43 6.44
N ARG A 53 17.03 16.06 6.83
CA ARG A 53 16.69 14.69 7.19
C ARG A 53 15.34 14.29 6.60
N TYR A 54 15.36 13.22 5.84
CA TYR A 54 14.18 12.57 5.30
C TYR A 54 14.16 11.10 5.73
N GLU A 55 13.08 10.66 6.35
CA GLU A 55 12.91 9.28 6.79
C GLU A 55 11.60 8.73 6.23
N TYR A 56 11.71 7.65 5.47
CA TYR A 56 10.54 6.89 5.03
C TYR A 56 10.21 5.81 6.05
N ILE A 57 8.95 5.76 6.48
CA ILE A 57 8.43 4.72 7.36
C ILE A 57 7.85 3.61 6.48
N PRO A 58 8.44 2.41 6.44
CA PRO A 58 7.95 1.32 5.59
C PRO A 58 6.49 0.97 5.87
N CYS A 59 5.82 0.45 4.85
CA CYS A 59 4.50 -0.15 5.01
C CYS A 59 4.59 -1.37 5.96
N LEU A 60 3.45 -1.80 6.47
CA LEU A 60 3.39 -2.92 7.42
C LEU A 60 3.81 -4.26 6.81
N ASN A 61 3.71 -4.40 5.48
CA ASN A 61 4.16 -5.59 4.77
C ASN A 61 3.65 -6.89 5.41
N ALA A 62 4.52 -7.87 5.60
CA ALA A 62 4.21 -9.16 6.22
C ALA A 62 4.54 -9.20 7.73
N GLU A 63 4.56 -8.06 8.42
CA GLU A 63 4.72 -8.02 9.86
C GLU A 63 3.62 -8.85 10.54
N ALA A 64 4.00 -9.62 11.57
CA ALA A 64 3.12 -10.60 12.21
C ALA A 64 1.80 -9.97 12.69
N GLY A 65 1.87 -8.81 13.35
CA GLY A 65 0.68 -8.09 13.82
C GLY A 65 -0.25 -7.64 12.68
N HIS A 66 0.32 -7.26 11.52
CA HIS A 66 -0.46 -6.90 10.34
C HIS A 66 -1.17 -8.12 9.73
N ILE A 67 -0.47 -9.23 9.61
CA ILE A 67 -1.04 -10.49 9.11
C ILE A 67 -2.16 -10.99 10.04
N ASP A 68 -1.95 -10.95 11.35
CA ASP A 68 -2.97 -11.32 12.35
C ASP A 68 -4.23 -10.46 12.23
N MET A 69 -4.06 -9.15 12.07
CA MET A 69 -5.16 -8.22 11.85
C MET A 69 -5.94 -8.55 10.58
N LEU A 70 -5.25 -8.75 9.45
CA LEU A 70 -5.88 -9.10 8.17
C LEU A 70 -6.61 -10.44 8.25
N ALA A 71 -5.99 -11.46 8.85
CA ALA A 71 -6.61 -12.77 9.07
C ALA A 71 -7.85 -12.65 9.95
N GLY A 72 -7.79 -11.83 11.00
CA GLY A 72 -8.94 -11.53 11.88
C GLY A 72 -10.10 -10.90 11.12
N LEU A 73 -9.83 -9.90 10.27
CA LEU A 73 -10.85 -9.26 9.43
C LEU A 73 -11.49 -10.25 8.46
N VAL A 74 -10.69 -11.06 7.76
CA VAL A 74 -11.19 -12.09 6.85
C VAL A 74 -12.09 -13.06 7.61
N THR A 75 -11.62 -13.59 8.74
CA THR A 75 -12.38 -14.54 9.55
C THR A 75 -13.72 -13.93 10.03
N GLN A 76 -13.68 -12.69 10.49
CA GLN A 76 -14.90 -11.98 10.95
C GLN A 76 -15.92 -11.83 9.81
N HIS A 77 -15.48 -11.41 8.65
CA HIS A 77 -16.37 -11.13 7.51
C HIS A 77 -16.83 -12.37 6.74
N THR A 78 -16.14 -13.50 6.91
CA THR A 78 -16.53 -14.78 6.28
C THR A 78 -17.32 -15.68 7.20
N GLN A 79 -17.69 -15.23 8.41
CA GLN A 79 -18.53 -15.99 9.31
C GLN A 79 -19.89 -16.26 8.66
N GLY A 80 -20.32 -17.53 8.70
CA GLY A 80 -21.57 -17.96 8.10
C GLY A 80 -21.51 -18.19 6.58
N TRP A 81 -20.37 -17.96 5.94
CA TRP A 81 -20.18 -18.40 4.56
C TRP A 81 -20.11 -19.91 4.50
N GLY A 82 -21.16 -20.55 3.93
CA GLY A 82 -21.18 -22.00 3.75
C GLY A 82 -20.18 -22.40 2.67
N HIS A 83 -19.63 -23.60 2.81
CA HIS A 83 -18.95 -24.23 1.69
C HIS A 83 -19.98 -24.52 0.59
N SER A 84 -19.62 -24.20 -0.66
CA SER A 84 -20.47 -24.57 -1.78
C SER A 84 -20.66 -26.10 -1.79
N THR A 85 -21.92 -26.54 -1.75
CA THR A 85 -22.29 -27.95 -1.93
C THR A 85 -22.37 -28.32 -3.42
N GLU A 86 -22.09 -27.38 -4.30
CA GLU A 86 -22.14 -27.57 -5.74
C GLU A 86 -20.93 -28.37 -6.21
N ASP A 87 -21.19 -29.28 -7.14
CA ASP A 87 -20.16 -30.11 -7.77
C ASP A 87 -19.04 -29.22 -8.38
N PRO A 88 -17.77 -29.43 -7.99
CA PRO A 88 -16.64 -28.70 -8.56
C PRO A 88 -16.58 -28.71 -10.09
N ALA A 89 -17.05 -29.77 -10.75
CA ALA A 89 -17.12 -29.87 -12.21
C ALA A 89 -18.09 -28.83 -12.81
N ARG A 90 -19.25 -28.60 -12.18
CA ARG A 90 -20.21 -27.58 -12.60
C ARG A 90 -19.72 -26.16 -12.37
N ILE A 91 -19.00 -25.94 -11.27
CA ILE A 91 -18.36 -24.64 -10.99
C ILE A 91 -17.34 -24.33 -12.09
N ARG A 92 -16.49 -25.30 -12.43
CA ARG A 92 -15.50 -25.18 -13.50
C ARG A 92 -16.14 -24.92 -14.86
N GLU A 93 -17.18 -25.67 -15.21
CA GLU A 93 -17.91 -25.49 -16.47
C GLU A 93 -18.44 -24.05 -16.60
N ARG A 94 -19.07 -23.53 -15.55
CA ARG A 94 -19.55 -22.13 -15.56
C ARG A 94 -18.42 -21.14 -15.67
N ALA A 95 -17.32 -21.36 -14.94
CA ALA A 95 -16.16 -20.46 -15.00
C ALA A 95 -15.58 -20.40 -16.42
N LEU A 96 -15.45 -21.53 -17.08
CA LEU A 96 -15.00 -21.59 -18.49
C LEU A 96 -15.97 -20.91 -19.44
N ALA A 97 -17.29 -21.08 -19.22
CA ALA A 97 -18.31 -20.45 -20.06
C ALA A 97 -18.29 -18.92 -20.00
N ILE A 98 -17.81 -18.32 -18.88
CA ILE A 98 -17.64 -16.88 -18.72
C ILE A 98 -16.21 -16.38 -18.99
N GLY A 99 -15.34 -17.22 -19.54
CA GLY A 99 -14.02 -16.84 -20.03
C GLY A 99 -12.85 -17.02 -19.04
N ALA A 100 -13.01 -17.84 -17.99
CA ALA A 100 -11.89 -18.17 -17.13
C ALA A 100 -10.83 -18.97 -17.93
N ALA A 101 -9.55 -18.69 -17.72
CA ALA A 101 -8.46 -19.45 -18.28
C ALA A 101 -8.42 -20.87 -17.68
N GLN A 102 -7.93 -21.86 -18.49
CA GLN A 102 -7.74 -23.23 -18.03
C GLN A 102 -6.54 -23.34 -17.10
#